data_d4ca290449a650cb6f817b4cd2c8dc69
#
_entry.id   d4ca290449a650cb6f817b4cd2c8dc69
#
_cell.length_a   1.000
_cell.length_b   1.000
_cell.length_c   1.000
_cell.angle_alpha   90.00
_cell.angle_beta   90.00
_cell.angle_gamma   90.00
#
_symmetry.space_group_name_H-M   'P 1'
#
loop_
_entity.id
_entity.type
_entity.pdbx_description
1 polymer ?
#
loop_
_entity_poly.entity_id
_entity_poly.type
_entity_poly.pdbx_seq_one_letter_code
_entity_poly.pdbx_strand_id
1 'polypeptide(L)'
;MKYRGIIFDLDGVICSTDEYHYQAWKALADRLGIAFDREKNNLLRGVSRMASLEIVLERASRSYTDDEKAALAARKNDYYRDLIRELTPSDILPGAMENLNELKENGILVAVGSSSKNTPLILRRIGLDAFFDAVSDGNNISHSKPDPEVFLKAAEMLGTDPADCLVVGDADAGAARG
;
A
#
# COMPACT_ATOMS: atom_id res chain seq x y z
N MET A 1 -7.54 20.39 -18.58
CA MET A 1 -6.67 19.20 -18.36
C MET A 1 -7.29 17.98 -19.03
N LYS A 2 -6.47 16.98 -19.39
CA LYS A 2 -6.93 15.75 -20.05
C LYS A 2 -7.66 14.81 -19.08
N TYR A 3 -7.26 14.80 -17.80
CA TYR A 3 -7.80 13.91 -16.77
C TYR A 3 -8.68 14.68 -15.77
N ARG A 4 -9.71 14.01 -15.26
CA ARG A 4 -10.64 14.54 -14.24
C ARG A 4 -10.28 14.09 -12.84
N GLY A 5 -9.60 12.92 -12.72
CA GLY A 5 -9.15 12.36 -11.45
C GLY A 5 -7.72 11.86 -11.53
N ILE A 6 -7.02 11.91 -10.40
CA ILE A 6 -5.71 11.28 -10.24
C ILE A 6 -5.76 10.36 -9.03
N ILE A 7 -5.38 9.10 -9.26
CA ILE A 7 -5.38 8.06 -8.24
C ILE A 7 -3.93 7.75 -7.89
N PHE A 8 -3.56 8.00 -6.65
CA PHE A 8 -2.20 7.80 -6.14
C PHE A 8 -2.09 6.45 -5.44
N ASP A 9 -1.01 5.72 -5.70
CA ASP A 9 -0.56 4.73 -4.73
C ASP A 9 -0.16 5.45 -3.43
N LEU A 10 -0.15 4.73 -2.32
CA LEU A 10 0.21 5.30 -1.04
C LEU A 10 1.71 5.18 -0.78
N ASP A 11 2.21 3.94 -0.78
CA ASP A 11 3.60 3.63 -0.45
C ASP A 11 4.54 4.00 -1.60
N GLY A 12 5.57 4.77 -1.30
CA GLY A 12 6.54 5.24 -2.29
C GLY A 12 6.07 6.44 -3.12
N VAL A 13 4.82 6.89 -2.96
CA VAL A 13 4.24 8.03 -3.70
C VAL A 13 3.79 9.15 -2.76
N ILE A 14 2.98 8.87 -1.77
CA ILE A 14 2.52 9.86 -0.78
C ILE A 14 3.41 9.84 0.46
N CYS A 15 3.72 8.67 0.97
CA CYS A 15 4.64 8.44 2.08
C CYS A 15 5.43 7.15 1.84
N SER A 16 6.44 6.87 2.66
CA SER A 16 7.15 5.60 2.59
C SER A 16 6.99 4.83 3.89
N THR A 17 6.43 3.62 3.79
CA THR A 17 6.38 2.66 4.91
C THR A 17 7.25 1.43 4.67
N ASP A 18 8.09 1.45 3.64
CA ASP A 18 8.98 0.35 3.25
C ASP A 18 9.87 -0.13 4.40
N GLU A 19 10.45 0.80 5.15
CA GLU A 19 11.31 0.46 6.29
C GLU A 19 10.54 -0.28 7.38
N TYR A 20 9.32 0.14 7.70
CA TYR A 20 8.45 -0.53 8.67
C TYR A 20 8.00 -1.90 8.17
N HIS A 21 7.73 -2.04 6.87
CA HIS A 21 7.45 -3.34 6.25
C HIS A 21 8.65 -4.27 6.37
N TYR A 22 9.85 -3.77 6.03
CA TYR A 22 11.09 -4.54 6.16
C TYR A 22 11.32 -5.01 7.60
N GLN A 23 11.24 -4.12 8.57
CA GLN A 23 11.43 -4.45 9.99
C GLN A 23 10.43 -5.51 10.46
N ALA A 24 9.16 -5.39 10.07
CA ALA A 24 8.12 -6.32 10.48
C ALA A 24 8.29 -7.71 9.85
N TRP A 25 8.66 -7.79 8.56
CA TRP A 25 8.96 -9.06 7.91
C TRP A 25 10.25 -9.67 8.42
N LYS A 26 11.29 -8.86 8.64
CA LYS A 26 12.57 -9.30 9.21
C LYS A 26 12.39 -9.90 10.59
N ALA A 27 11.64 -9.25 11.46
CA ALA A 27 11.36 -9.75 12.81
C ALA A 27 10.60 -11.09 12.78
N LEU A 28 9.66 -11.27 11.86
CA LEU A 28 8.99 -12.56 11.67
C LEU A 28 9.95 -13.63 11.15
N ALA A 29 10.71 -13.31 10.09
CA ALA A 29 11.65 -14.24 9.46
C ALA A 29 12.72 -14.71 10.46
N ASP A 30 13.29 -13.80 11.26
CA ASP A 30 14.29 -14.13 12.31
C ASP A 30 13.73 -15.12 13.34
N ARG A 31 12.47 -14.93 13.76
CA ARG A 31 11.79 -15.88 14.68
C ARG A 31 11.61 -17.27 14.09
N LEU A 32 11.49 -17.36 12.76
CA LEU A 32 11.33 -18.62 12.03
C LEU A 32 12.67 -19.22 11.58
N GLY A 33 13.80 -18.54 11.85
CA GLY A 33 15.13 -18.95 11.37
C GLY A 33 15.30 -18.81 9.85
N ILE A 34 14.54 -17.89 9.22
CA ILE A 34 14.55 -17.67 7.76
C ILE A 34 15.45 -16.46 7.45
N ALA A 35 16.38 -16.64 6.52
CA ALA A 35 17.19 -15.53 6.01
C ALA A 35 16.31 -14.58 5.19
N PHE A 36 16.23 -13.32 5.64
CA PHE A 36 15.45 -12.26 4.99
C PHE A 36 16.25 -10.96 4.97
N ASP A 37 16.41 -10.39 3.81
CA ASP A 37 17.18 -9.19 3.53
C ASP A 37 16.36 -8.15 2.75
N ARG A 38 16.97 -7.01 2.44
CA ARG A 38 16.31 -5.92 1.71
C ARG A 38 16.01 -6.29 0.25
N GLU A 39 16.83 -7.12 -0.37
CA GLU A 39 16.59 -7.58 -1.73
C GLU A 39 15.31 -8.43 -1.77
N LYS A 40 15.17 -9.37 -0.82
CA LYS A 40 13.94 -10.15 -0.67
C LYS A 40 12.73 -9.26 -0.35
N ASN A 41 12.90 -8.21 0.48
CA ASN A 41 11.84 -7.26 0.78
C ASN A 41 11.33 -6.51 -0.46
N ASN A 42 12.19 -6.19 -1.42
CA ASN A 42 11.77 -5.51 -2.65
C ASN A 42 10.75 -6.32 -3.46
N LEU A 43 10.81 -7.65 -3.38
CA LEU A 43 9.84 -8.54 -4.05
C LEU A 43 8.43 -8.46 -3.43
N LEU A 44 8.30 -7.86 -2.24
CA LEU A 44 7.04 -7.77 -1.51
C LEU A 44 6.27 -6.46 -1.77
N ARG A 45 6.87 -5.51 -2.51
CA ARG A 45 6.25 -4.22 -2.81
C ARG A 45 5.00 -4.39 -3.65
N GLY A 46 3.92 -3.74 -3.24
CA GLY A 46 2.63 -3.82 -3.93
C GLY A 46 1.90 -5.16 -3.81
N VAL A 47 2.51 -6.15 -3.18
CA VAL A 47 1.98 -7.51 -3.03
C VAL A 47 1.10 -7.62 -1.78
N SER A 48 0.04 -8.44 -1.82
CA SER A 48 -0.82 -8.67 -0.66
C SER A 48 -0.04 -9.32 0.50
N ARG A 49 -0.53 -9.11 1.73
CA ARG A 49 0.11 -9.66 2.93
C ARG A 49 0.28 -11.18 2.87
N MET A 50 -0.74 -11.92 2.40
CA MET A 50 -0.66 -13.38 2.33
C MET A 50 0.31 -13.84 1.26
N ALA A 51 0.30 -13.22 0.08
CA ALA A 51 1.26 -13.52 -0.98
C ALA A 51 2.70 -13.15 -0.56
N SER A 52 2.88 -12.04 0.15
CA SER A 52 4.18 -11.69 0.75
C SER A 52 4.67 -12.74 1.75
N LEU A 53 3.77 -13.28 2.59
CA LEU A 53 4.12 -14.35 3.52
C LEU A 53 4.58 -15.62 2.79
N GLU A 54 3.91 -16.00 1.70
CA GLU A 54 4.33 -17.16 0.88
C GLU A 54 5.77 -16.97 0.37
N ILE A 55 6.08 -15.78 -0.15
CA ILE A 55 7.44 -15.45 -0.62
C ILE A 55 8.47 -15.54 0.53
N VAL A 56 8.12 -15.09 1.73
CA VAL A 56 9.01 -15.21 2.91
C VAL A 56 9.21 -16.67 3.28
N LEU A 57 8.14 -17.49 3.26
CA LEU A 57 8.16 -18.88 3.64
C LEU A 57 8.82 -19.83 2.62
N GLU A 58 9.11 -19.38 1.38
CA GLU A 58 9.84 -20.19 0.38
C GLU A 58 11.16 -20.78 0.91
N ARG A 59 11.81 -20.08 1.85
CA ARG A 59 13.08 -20.52 2.47
C ARG A 59 12.88 -21.17 3.83
N ALA A 60 11.66 -21.48 4.21
CA ALA A 60 11.38 -22.15 5.49
C ALA A 60 11.82 -23.61 5.47
N SER A 61 12.26 -24.12 6.63
CA SER A 61 12.68 -25.51 6.79
C SER A 61 11.51 -26.50 6.89
N ARG A 62 10.27 -26.02 6.98
CA ARG A 62 9.05 -26.84 7.05
C ARG A 62 7.88 -26.16 6.34
N SER A 63 6.86 -26.94 6.07
CA SER A 63 5.56 -26.42 5.60
C SER A 63 4.73 -25.89 6.77
N TYR A 64 3.82 -24.96 6.46
CA TYR A 64 2.87 -24.36 7.39
C TYR A 64 1.45 -24.61 6.91
N THR A 65 0.53 -24.89 7.82
CA THR A 65 -0.91 -24.96 7.52
C THR A 65 -1.47 -23.56 7.25
N ASP A 66 -2.67 -23.48 6.66
CA ASP A 66 -3.31 -22.20 6.40
C ASP A 66 -3.61 -21.42 7.70
N ASP A 67 -3.98 -22.11 8.79
CA ASP A 67 -4.18 -21.51 10.11
C ASP A 67 -2.86 -20.94 10.68
N GLU A 68 -1.77 -21.67 10.55
CA GLU A 68 -0.44 -21.18 10.96
C GLU A 68 -0.03 -19.96 10.15
N LYS A 69 -0.23 -19.97 8.83
CA LYS A 69 0.04 -18.83 7.94
C LYS A 69 -0.80 -17.62 8.32
N ALA A 70 -2.08 -17.81 8.58
CA ALA A 70 -2.96 -16.73 9.04
C ALA A 70 -2.47 -16.11 10.35
N ALA A 71 -2.06 -16.95 11.32
CA ALA A 71 -1.50 -16.48 12.59
C ALA A 71 -0.16 -15.74 12.42
N LEU A 72 0.72 -16.21 11.53
CA LEU A 72 1.99 -15.53 11.22
C LEU A 72 1.76 -14.16 10.56
N ALA A 73 0.85 -14.11 9.59
CA ALA A 73 0.47 -12.88 8.91
C ALA A 73 -0.16 -11.86 9.88
N ALA A 74 -1.00 -12.32 10.81
CA ALA A 74 -1.58 -11.47 11.86
C ALA A 74 -0.49 -10.90 12.78
N ARG A 75 0.41 -11.73 13.28
CA ARG A 75 1.53 -11.31 14.14
C ARG A 75 2.44 -10.28 13.45
N LYS A 76 2.80 -10.51 12.18
CA LYS A 76 3.57 -9.54 11.40
C LYS A 76 2.83 -8.22 11.30
N ASN A 77 1.51 -8.28 11.05
CA ASN A 77 0.70 -7.08 10.93
C ASN A 77 0.58 -6.29 12.23
N ASP A 78 0.43 -6.96 13.35
CA ASP A 78 0.36 -6.29 14.66
C ASP A 78 1.66 -5.52 14.93
N TYR A 79 2.81 -6.16 14.72
CA TYR A 79 4.11 -5.50 14.85
C TYR A 79 4.27 -4.32 13.86
N TYR A 80 3.86 -4.50 12.60
CA TYR A 80 3.85 -3.42 11.62
C TYR A 80 2.95 -2.25 12.05
N ARG A 81 1.77 -2.55 12.60
CA ARG A 81 0.85 -1.51 13.09
C ARG A 81 1.43 -0.74 14.26
N ASP A 82 2.19 -1.39 15.12
CA ASP A 82 2.89 -0.69 16.22
C ASP A 82 3.96 0.25 15.65
N LEU A 83 4.73 -0.19 14.66
CA LEU A 83 5.75 0.65 14.03
C LEU A 83 5.13 1.88 13.33
N ILE A 84 4.08 1.71 12.53
CA ILE A 84 3.46 2.84 11.80
C ILE A 84 2.69 3.82 12.71
N ARG A 85 2.53 3.53 14.00
CA ARG A 85 2.03 4.52 14.98
C ARG A 85 2.99 5.69 15.17
N GLU A 86 4.26 5.50 14.88
CA GLU A 86 5.28 6.55 14.94
C GLU A 86 5.24 7.51 13.74
N LEU A 87 4.49 7.17 12.67
CA LEU A 87 4.31 8.04 11.51
C LEU A 87 3.71 9.40 11.92
N THR A 88 4.19 10.44 11.27
CA THR A 88 3.79 11.84 11.45
C THR A 88 3.63 12.51 10.07
N PRO A 89 3.08 13.71 9.98
CA PRO A 89 3.05 14.46 8.72
C PRO A 89 4.43 14.71 8.09
N SER A 90 5.52 14.61 8.86
CA SER A 90 6.90 14.74 8.34
C SER A 90 7.33 13.54 7.49
N ASP A 91 6.57 12.44 7.53
CA ASP A 91 6.83 11.24 6.72
C ASP A 91 6.18 11.29 5.34
N ILE A 92 5.44 12.37 5.04
CA ILE A 92 4.96 12.66 3.68
C ILE A 92 6.18 12.96 2.81
N LEU A 93 6.22 12.33 1.64
CA LEU A 93 7.34 12.50 0.71
C LEU A 93 7.46 13.95 0.21
N PRO A 94 8.69 14.45 0.02
CA PRO A 94 8.91 15.79 -0.50
C PRO A 94 8.17 16.03 -1.83
N GLY A 95 7.47 17.16 -1.92
CA GLY A 95 6.69 17.53 -3.10
C GLY A 95 5.29 16.89 -3.18
N ALA A 96 4.97 15.88 -2.36
CA ALA A 96 3.66 15.23 -2.44
C ALA A 96 2.53 16.20 -2.05
N MET A 97 2.68 16.94 -0.95
CA MET A 97 1.64 17.89 -0.50
C MET A 97 1.46 19.05 -1.46
N GLU A 98 2.55 19.58 -2.01
CA GLU A 98 2.51 20.66 -2.99
C GLU A 98 1.71 20.22 -4.23
N ASN A 99 2.02 19.04 -4.78
CA ASN A 99 1.32 18.49 -5.94
C ASN A 99 -0.16 18.21 -5.64
N LEU A 100 -0.46 17.62 -4.49
CA LEU A 100 -1.84 17.32 -4.09
C LEU A 100 -2.69 18.58 -3.93
N ASN A 101 -2.14 19.63 -3.31
CA ASN A 101 -2.82 20.92 -3.17
C ASN A 101 -3.04 21.59 -4.54
N GLU A 102 -2.03 21.62 -5.42
CA GLU A 102 -2.14 22.17 -6.75
C GLU A 102 -3.24 21.47 -7.58
N LEU A 103 -3.33 20.15 -7.48
CA LEU A 103 -4.38 19.38 -8.16
C LEU A 103 -5.78 19.79 -7.67
N LYS A 104 -5.98 19.90 -6.36
CA LYS A 104 -7.27 20.31 -5.79
C LYS A 104 -7.63 21.75 -6.14
N GLU A 105 -6.67 22.67 -6.12
CA GLU A 105 -6.86 24.05 -6.54
C GLU A 105 -7.28 24.16 -8.01
N ASN A 106 -6.84 23.23 -8.85
CA ASN A 106 -7.25 23.13 -10.25
C ASN A 106 -8.53 22.30 -10.47
N GLY A 107 -9.23 21.90 -9.41
CA GLY A 107 -10.50 21.18 -9.49
C GLY A 107 -10.35 19.71 -9.93
N ILE A 108 -9.16 19.12 -9.80
CA ILE A 108 -8.90 17.72 -10.09
C ILE A 108 -9.24 16.88 -8.86
N LEU A 109 -10.02 15.84 -9.04
CA LEU A 109 -10.32 14.88 -7.98
C LEU A 109 -9.09 14.05 -7.65
N VAL A 110 -8.83 13.81 -6.36
CA VAL A 110 -7.68 13.05 -5.90
C VAL A 110 -8.11 11.85 -5.06
N ALA A 111 -7.59 10.68 -5.37
CA ALA A 111 -7.89 9.46 -4.64
C ALA A 111 -6.63 8.67 -4.29
N VAL A 112 -6.77 7.78 -3.31
CA VAL A 112 -5.76 6.75 -2.99
C VAL A 112 -6.22 5.40 -3.52
N GLY A 113 -5.29 4.62 -4.10
CA GLY A 113 -5.47 3.24 -4.50
C GLY A 113 -4.34 2.35 -3.96
N SER A 114 -4.54 1.72 -2.79
CA SER A 114 -3.53 0.93 -2.09
C SER A 114 -4.04 -0.48 -1.76
N SER A 115 -3.22 -1.52 -1.96
CA SER A 115 -3.58 -2.88 -1.54
C SER A 115 -3.49 -3.10 -0.02
N SER A 116 -3.03 -2.11 0.75
CA SER A 116 -2.84 -2.23 2.19
C SER A 116 -4.16 -2.05 2.95
N LYS A 117 -4.48 -2.98 3.84
CA LYS A 117 -5.59 -2.83 4.81
C LYS A 117 -5.31 -1.80 5.91
N ASN A 118 -4.08 -1.34 6.03
CA ASN A 118 -3.67 -0.34 7.01
C ASN A 118 -3.72 1.10 6.47
N THR A 119 -4.13 1.30 5.22
CA THR A 119 -4.25 2.61 4.58
C THR A 119 -4.96 3.66 5.46
N PRO A 120 -6.12 3.38 6.08
CA PRO A 120 -6.78 4.37 6.92
C PRO A 120 -5.96 4.79 8.15
N LEU A 121 -5.20 3.84 8.73
CA LEU A 121 -4.32 4.15 9.86
C LEU A 121 -3.16 5.03 9.42
N ILE A 122 -2.52 4.71 8.29
CA ILE A 122 -1.41 5.49 7.73
C ILE A 122 -1.86 6.91 7.43
N LEU A 123 -2.95 7.08 6.67
CA LEU A 123 -3.49 8.40 6.31
C LEU A 123 -3.80 9.24 7.56
N ARG A 124 -4.39 8.64 8.60
CA ARG A 124 -4.65 9.32 9.86
C ARG A 124 -3.35 9.77 10.54
N ARG A 125 -2.33 8.92 10.54
CA ARG A 125 -1.04 9.24 11.19
C ARG A 125 -0.29 10.36 10.49
N ILE A 126 -0.36 10.43 9.17
CA ILE A 126 0.24 11.52 8.39
C ILE A 126 -0.68 12.74 8.21
N GLY A 127 -1.88 12.73 8.81
CA GLY A 127 -2.81 13.88 8.79
C GLY A 127 -3.58 14.07 7.49
N LEU A 128 -3.76 13.00 6.69
CA LEU A 128 -4.43 13.02 5.39
C LEU A 128 -5.73 12.20 5.34
N ASP A 129 -6.30 11.82 6.49
CA ASP A 129 -7.48 10.96 6.58
C ASP A 129 -8.75 11.57 5.97
N ALA A 130 -8.85 12.92 5.91
CA ALA A 130 -9.95 13.65 5.30
C ALA A 130 -9.55 14.44 4.03
N PHE A 131 -8.34 14.20 3.50
CA PHE A 131 -7.81 14.99 2.39
C PHE A 131 -8.31 14.50 1.03
N PHE A 132 -8.35 13.20 0.83
CA PHE A 132 -8.68 12.57 -0.46
C PHE A 132 -10.20 12.52 -0.69
N ASP A 133 -10.61 12.69 -1.94
CA ASP A 133 -12.02 12.61 -2.35
C ASP A 133 -12.52 11.14 -2.35
N ALA A 134 -11.60 10.18 -2.51
CA ALA A 134 -11.88 8.75 -2.37
C ALA A 134 -10.64 7.98 -1.88
N VAL A 135 -10.88 6.88 -1.16
CA VAL A 135 -9.84 5.94 -0.72
C VAL A 135 -10.30 4.52 -1.02
N SER A 136 -9.65 3.88 -1.99
CA SER A 136 -9.77 2.45 -2.24
C SER A 136 -8.57 1.75 -1.62
N ASP A 137 -8.83 0.73 -0.80
CA ASP A 137 -7.78 0.04 -0.07
C ASP A 137 -8.04 -1.47 0.08
N GLY A 138 -7.14 -2.19 0.74
CA GLY A 138 -7.25 -3.62 0.95
C GLY A 138 -8.48 -4.09 1.74
N ASN A 139 -9.32 -3.17 2.27
CA ASN A 139 -10.54 -3.51 2.97
C ASN A 139 -11.77 -3.52 2.04
N ASN A 140 -11.70 -2.86 0.88
CA ASN A 140 -12.82 -2.73 -0.06
C ASN A 140 -12.56 -3.34 -1.44
N ILE A 141 -11.51 -4.14 -1.59
CA ILE A 141 -11.16 -4.90 -2.79
C ILE A 141 -11.09 -6.40 -2.49
N SER A 142 -11.28 -7.21 -3.53
CA SER A 142 -11.16 -8.67 -3.48
C SER A 142 -9.81 -9.15 -4.00
N HIS A 143 -9.25 -8.46 -4.99
CA HIS A 143 -7.98 -8.79 -5.63
C HIS A 143 -6.96 -7.67 -5.42
N SER A 144 -5.78 -8.05 -4.95
CA SER A 144 -4.67 -7.10 -4.77
C SER A 144 -3.90 -6.90 -6.08
N LYS A 145 -3.11 -5.81 -6.16
CA LYS A 145 -2.17 -5.60 -7.25
C LYS A 145 -1.37 -6.88 -7.55
N PRO A 146 -1.14 -7.24 -8.83
CA PRO A 146 -1.26 -6.41 -10.03
C PRO A 146 -2.67 -6.34 -10.65
N ASP A 147 -3.71 -6.89 -9.98
CA ASP A 147 -5.09 -6.70 -10.44
C ASP A 147 -5.44 -5.21 -10.36
N PRO A 148 -6.10 -4.63 -11.39
CA PRO A 148 -6.45 -3.22 -11.41
C PRO A 148 -7.60 -2.85 -10.48
N GLU A 149 -8.24 -3.79 -9.80
CA GLU A 149 -9.45 -3.59 -8.99
C GLU A 149 -9.36 -2.38 -8.06
N VAL A 150 -8.23 -2.19 -7.38
CA VAL A 150 -8.05 -1.08 -6.45
C VAL A 150 -8.17 0.30 -7.11
N PHE A 151 -7.69 0.43 -8.33
CA PHE A 151 -7.75 1.69 -9.09
C PHE A 151 -9.11 1.90 -9.74
N LEU A 152 -9.70 0.83 -10.28
CA LEU A 152 -11.07 0.86 -10.83
C LEU A 152 -12.07 1.23 -9.73
N LYS A 153 -11.91 0.66 -8.53
CA LYS A 153 -12.74 0.99 -7.37
C LYS A 153 -12.55 2.45 -6.93
N ALA A 154 -11.33 2.97 -6.95
CA ALA A 154 -11.07 4.37 -6.66
C ALA A 154 -11.77 5.30 -7.67
N ALA A 155 -11.70 4.99 -8.98
CA ALA A 155 -12.38 5.75 -10.02
C ALA A 155 -13.92 5.71 -9.85
N GLU A 156 -14.49 4.53 -9.54
CA GLU A 156 -15.92 4.37 -9.21
C GLU A 156 -16.32 5.27 -8.04
N MET A 157 -15.53 5.28 -6.95
CA MET A 157 -15.79 6.09 -5.76
C MET A 157 -15.68 7.59 -6.04
N LEU A 158 -14.81 8.01 -6.97
CA LEU A 158 -14.73 9.39 -7.47
C LEU A 158 -15.92 9.77 -8.38
N GLY A 159 -16.72 8.81 -8.83
CA GLY A 159 -17.76 9.03 -9.84
C GLY A 159 -17.21 9.42 -11.21
N THR A 160 -16.03 8.90 -11.56
CA THR A 160 -15.30 9.25 -12.79
C THR A 160 -15.11 8.01 -13.67
N ASP A 161 -15.13 8.18 -15.00
CA ASP A 161 -14.73 7.10 -15.89
C ASP A 161 -13.24 6.77 -15.68
N PRO A 162 -12.84 5.49 -15.55
CA PRO A 162 -11.43 5.12 -15.43
C PRO A 162 -10.55 5.69 -16.57
N ALA A 163 -11.10 5.86 -17.78
CA ALA A 163 -10.38 6.46 -18.92
C ALA A 163 -10.06 7.95 -18.70
N ASP A 164 -10.79 8.62 -17.81
CA ASP A 164 -10.55 10.01 -17.41
C ASP A 164 -9.67 10.11 -16.14
N CYS A 165 -9.15 9.00 -15.65
CA CYS A 165 -8.26 8.95 -14.50
C CYS A 165 -6.81 8.66 -14.89
N LEU A 166 -5.88 9.30 -14.19
CA LEU A 166 -4.45 8.97 -14.24
C LEU A 166 -4.07 8.22 -12.94
N VAL A 167 -3.31 7.14 -13.08
CA VAL A 167 -2.74 6.43 -11.93
C VAL A 167 -1.27 6.81 -11.76
N VAL A 168 -0.88 7.14 -10.53
CA VAL A 168 0.50 7.45 -10.14
C VAL A 168 0.97 6.39 -9.14
N GLY A 169 2.03 5.65 -9.48
CA GLY A 169 2.62 4.60 -8.65
C GLY A 169 4.13 4.50 -8.84
N ASP A 170 4.82 3.89 -7.89
CA ASP A 170 6.28 3.70 -7.88
C ASP A 170 6.72 2.25 -8.14
N ALA A 171 5.79 1.30 -8.10
CA ALA A 171 6.08 -0.12 -8.27
C ALA A 171 5.49 -0.69 -9.57
N ASP A 172 6.20 -1.61 -10.21
CA ASP A 172 5.75 -2.32 -11.43
C ASP A 172 4.41 -3.05 -11.21
N ALA A 173 4.15 -3.52 -9.98
CA ALA A 173 2.88 -4.14 -9.61
C ALA A 173 1.68 -3.18 -9.63
N GLY A 174 1.92 -1.86 -9.64
CA GLY A 174 0.90 -0.82 -9.75
C GLY A 174 0.63 -0.38 -11.19
N ALA A 175 1.54 -0.67 -12.10
CA ALA A 175 1.41 -0.35 -13.51
C ALA A 175 0.53 -1.41 -14.20
N ALA A 176 -0.79 -1.28 -14.08
CA ALA A 176 -1.69 -2.00 -14.99
C ALA A 176 -1.37 -1.52 -16.41
N ARG A 177 -0.91 -2.44 -17.26
CA ARG A 177 -0.76 -2.17 -18.69
C ARG A 177 -2.15 -1.85 -19.23
N GLY A 178 -2.38 -0.58 -19.54
CA GLY A 178 -3.55 -0.12 -20.26
C GLY A 178 -3.59 -0.65 -21.68
#